data_9528bff4b347fec6759f89283742ca6e
#
_entry.id   9528bff4b347fec6759f89283742ca6e
#
_cell.length_a   1.000
_cell.length_b   1.000
_cell.length_c   1.000
_cell.angle_alpha   90.00
_cell.angle_beta   90.00
_cell.angle_gamma   90.00
#
_symmetry.space_group_name_H-M   'P 1'
#
loop_
_entity.id
_entity.type
_entity.pdbx_description
1 polymer ?
#
loop_
_entity_poly.entity_id
_entity_poly.type
_entity_poly.pdbx_seq_one_letter_code
_entity_poly.pdbx_strand_id
1 'polypeptide(L)'
;MDNFEAFKELLDSKELNYYEDEFSDGDRVLKIPQRLQHGAMVNVIVIFGKFKVKIAILGLATIEEEEKQVACYKLFNDFNTEYAFFKMYMRSDGNICVDADLSLDIVEGEFQPEELMGFIAMLLHTVGKVYRDIMKIQWT
;
A
#
# COMPACT_ATOMS: atom_id res chain seq x y z
N MET A 1 -15.50 -4.28 -19.76
CA MET A 1 -14.24 -4.60 -19.06
C MET A 1 -14.41 -4.16 -17.61
N ASP A 2 -14.16 -5.05 -16.65
CA ASP A 2 -14.26 -4.66 -15.25
C ASP A 2 -13.02 -3.88 -14.80
N ASN A 3 -13.09 -3.32 -13.59
CA ASN A 3 -12.01 -2.47 -13.08
C ASN A 3 -10.70 -3.22 -12.91
N PHE A 4 -10.77 -4.47 -12.49
CA PHE A 4 -9.60 -5.32 -12.33
C PHE A 4 -8.90 -5.55 -13.68
N GLU A 5 -9.66 -5.92 -14.70
CA GLU A 5 -9.10 -6.14 -16.05
C GLU A 5 -8.55 -4.84 -16.65
N ALA A 6 -9.24 -3.72 -16.43
CA ALA A 6 -8.78 -2.41 -16.92
C ALA A 6 -7.45 -2.03 -16.29
N PHE A 7 -7.28 -2.30 -15.00
CA PHE A 7 -6.02 -1.99 -14.32
C PHE A 7 -4.89 -2.92 -14.76
N LYS A 8 -5.17 -4.21 -14.96
CA LYS A 8 -4.18 -5.14 -15.51
C LYS A 8 -3.70 -4.68 -16.89
N GLU A 9 -4.62 -4.25 -17.71
CA GLU A 9 -4.29 -3.75 -19.05
C GLU A 9 -3.33 -2.56 -18.99
N LEU A 10 -3.56 -1.65 -18.03
CA LEU A 10 -2.65 -0.54 -17.81
C LEU A 10 -1.26 -1.02 -17.36
N LEU A 11 -1.20 -1.97 -16.43
CA LEU A 11 0.07 -2.53 -15.97
C LEU A 11 0.83 -3.18 -17.14
N ASP A 12 0.11 -3.95 -17.96
CA ASP A 12 0.70 -4.59 -19.15
C ASP A 12 1.25 -3.54 -20.11
N SER A 13 0.52 -2.45 -20.33
CA SER A 13 0.95 -1.37 -21.23
C SER A 13 2.22 -0.67 -20.74
N LYS A 14 2.46 -0.66 -19.44
CA LYS A 14 3.65 -0.07 -18.82
C LYS A 14 4.76 -1.10 -18.60
N GLU A 15 4.54 -2.33 -19.04
CA GLU A 15 5.49 -3.44 -18.87
C GLU A 15 5.86 -3.68 -17.41
N LEU A 16 4.91 -3.48 -16.50
CA LEU A 16 5.10 -3.73 -15.08
C LEU A 16 4.75 -5.16 -14.74
N ASN A 17 5.60 -5.80 -13.94
CA ASN A 17 5.34 -7.15 -13.44
C ASN A 17 4.32 -7.10 -12.33
N TYR A 18 3.45 -8.11 -12.30
CA TYR A 18 2.48 -8.28 -11.23
C TYR A 18 2.09 -9.75 -11.11
N TYR A 19 1.50 -10.10 -9.96
CA TYR A 19 0.99 -11.43 -9.68
C TYR A 19 -0.48 -11.32 -9.31
N GLU A 20 -1.29 -12.27 -9.80
CA GLU A 20 -2.71 -12.31 -9.51
C GLU A 20 -3.01 -13.31 -8.40
N ASP A 21 -4.00 -13.00 -7.58
CA ASP A 21 -4.53 -13.89 -6.57
C ASP A 21 -6.02 -13.59 -6.38
N GLU A 22 -6.71 -14.46 -5.65
CA GLU A 22 -8.14 -14.31 -5.39
C GLU A 22 -8.42 -14.74 -3.97
N PHE A 23 -9.17 -13.92 -3.22
CA PHE A 23 -9.60 -14.29 -1.88
C PHE A 23 -10.82 -15.20 -1.95
N SER A 24 -11.08 -15.92 -0.85
CA SER A 24 -12.21 -16.84 -0.74
C SER A 24 -13.58 -16.16 -0.88
N ASP A 25 -13.65 -14.84 -0.63
CA ASP A 25 -14.87 -14.05 -0.79
C ASP A 25 -15.09 -13.56 -2.22
N GLY A 26 -14.17 -13.88 -3.13
CA GLY A 26 -14.23 -13.47 -4.53
C GLY A 26 -13.50 -12.20 -4.87
N ASP A 27 -12.94 -11.51 -3.89
CA ASP A 27 -12.13 -10.32 -4.16
C ASP A 27 -10.87 -10.70 -4.92
N ARG A 28 -10.56 -9.91 -5.95
CA ARG A 28 -9.41 -10.15 -6.82
C ARG A 28 -8.24 -9.28 -6.39
N VAL A 29 -7.05 -9.87 -6.40
CA VAL A 29 -5.87 -9.26 -5.83
C VAL A 29 -4.74 -9.19 -6.86
N LEU A 30 -4.08 -8.05 -6.92
CA LEU A 30 -2.84 -7.88 -7.66
C LEU A 30 -1.72 -7.56 -6.67
N LYS A 31 -0.58 -8.22 -6.86
CA LYS A 31 0.66 -7.90 -6.12
C LYS A 31 1.64 -7.32 -7.12
N ILE A 32 2.07 -6.11 -6.86
CA ILE A 32 2.96 -5.38 -7.77
C ILE A 32 4.27 -5.10 -7.04
N PRO A 33 5.36 -5.84 -7.38
CA PRO A 33 6.66 -5.55 -6.78
C PRO A 33 7.13 -4.16 -7.19
N GLN A 34 7.52 -3.36 -6.21
CA GLN A 34 8.00 -2.00 -6.44
C GLN A 34 9.19 -1.72 -5.55
N ARG A 35 10.06 -0.83 -6.01
CA ARG A 35 11.24 -0.41 -5.28
C ARG A 35 10.98 0.96 -4.67
N LEU A 36 11.24 1.08 -3.37
CA LEU A 36 11.23 2.37 -2.70
C LEU A 36 12.45 3.20 -3.13
N GLN A 37 12.38 4.51 -2.91
CA GLN A 37 13.42 5.45 -3.31
C GLN A 37 14.82 5.05 -2.82
N HIS A 38 14.90 4.37 -1.69
CA HIS A 38 16.19 3.96 -1.08
C HIS A 38 16.58 2.51 -1.37
N GLY A 39 15.94 1.90 -2.33
CA GLY A 39 16.31 0.58 -2.82
C GLY A 39 15.59 -0.60 -2.22
N ALA A 40 14.85 -0.42 -1.13
CA ALA A 40 14.07 -1.51 -0.54
C ALA A 40 12.94 -1.93 -1.48
N MET A 41 12.76 -3.25 -1.64
CA MET A 41 11.67 -3.80 -2.44
C MET A 41 10.45 -4.04 -1.57
N VAL A 42 9.28 -3.62 -2.05
CA VAL A 42 8.02 -3.87 -1.39
C VAL A 42 7.03 -4.42 -2.40
N ASN A 43 6.00 -5.10 -1.91
CA ASN A 43 4.87 -5.52 -2.74
C ASN A 43 3.70 -4.60 -2.45
N VAL A 44 3.26 -3.86 -3.47
CA VAL A 44 2.01 -3.12 -3.39
C VAL A 44 0.89 -4.10 -3.69
N ILE A 45 -0.03 -4.22 -2.76
CA ILE A 45 -1.18 -5.11 -2.86
C ILE A 45 -2.38 -4.26 -3.22
N VAL A 46 -3.06 -4.62 -4.32
CA VAL A 46 -4.28 -3.95 -4.75
C VAL A 46 -5.41 -4.97 -4.69
N ILE A 47 -6.42 -4.67 -3.89
CA ILE A 47 -7.55 -5.58 -3.68
C ILE A 47 -8.80 -4.94 -4.28
N PHE A 48 -9.37 -5.61 -5.29
CA PHE A 48 -10.57 -5.15 -5.98
C PHE A 48 -11.79 -5.82 -5.35
N GLY A 49 -12.47 -5.09 -4.50
CA GLY A 49 -13.74 -5.50 -3.94
C GLY A 49 -14.90 -5.02 -4.77
N LYS A 50 -16.11 -5.30 -4.31
CA LYS A 50 -17.33 -4.95 -5.05
C LYS A 50 -17.55 -3.44 -5.14
N PHE A 51 -17.26 -2.72 -4.07
CA PHE A 51 -17.55 -1.27 -3.97
C PHE A 51 -16.32 -0.41 -3.74
N LYS A 52 -15.17 -1.02 -3.51
CA LYS A 52 -13.96 -0.28 -3.20
C LYS A 52 -12.72 -1.01 -3.69
N VAL A 53 -11.65 -0.26 -3.85
CA VAL A 53 -10.31 -0.81 -4.07
C VAL A 53 -9.47 -0.44 -2.87
N LYS A 54 -8.80 -1.43 -2.31
CA LYS A 54 -7.81 -1.20 -1.25
C LYS A 54 -6.42 -1.28 -1.84
N ILE A 55 -5.57 -0.32 -1.50
CA ILE A 55 -4.14 -0.41 -1.80
C ILE A 55 -3.39 -0.53 -0.48
N ALA A 56 -2.39 -1.40 -0.43
CA ALA A 56 -1.68 -1.68 0.81
C ALA A 56 -0.24 -2.08 0.55
N ILE A 57 0.61 -1.80 1.54
CA ILE A 57 1.92 -2.45 1.68
C ILE A 57 1.88 -3.17 3.02
N LEU A 58 2.01 -4.49 2.99
CA LEU A 58 2.00 -5.32 4.20
C LEU A 58 3.42 -5.77 4.48
N GLY A 59 3.84 -5.68 5.74
CA GLY A 59 5.18 -6.12 6.12
C GLY A 59 6.26 -5.20 5.60
N LEU A 60 6.05 -3.89 5.69
CA LEU A 60 7.07 -2.90 5.32
C LEU A 60 8.35 -3.11 6.11
N ALA A 61 8.21 -3.45 7.38
CA ALA A 61 9.29 -3.85 8.29
C ALA A 61 8.67 -4.64 9.43
N THR A 62 9.49 -5.39 10.16
CA THR A 62 9.05 -6.11 11.35
C THR A 62 9.88 -5.64 12.52
N ILE A 63 9.24 -5.10 13.55
CA ILE A 63 9.88 -4.59 14.75
C ILE A 63 9.52 -5.52 15.90
N GLU A 64 10.49 -6.28 16.39
CA GLU A 64 10.26 -7.28 17.42
C GLU A 64 10.41 -6.73 18.84
N GLU A 65 11.29 -5.75 19.04
CA GLU A 65 11.55 -5.19 20.36
C GLU A 65 10.47 -4.18 20.76
N GLU A 66 9.87 -4.40 21.93
CA GLU A 66 8.77 -3.58 22.42
C GLU A 66 9.10 -2.10 22.52
N GLU A 67 10.29 -1.76 22.99
CA GLU A 67 10.73 -0.36 23.09
C GLU A 67 10.77 0.33 21.73
N LYS A 68 11.20 -0.40 20.72
CA LYS A 68 11.24 0.12 19.35
C LYS A 68 9.84 0.22 18.76
N GLN A 69 8.94 -0.69 19.13
CA GLN A 69 7.54 -0.60 18.72
C GLN A 69 6.90 0.68 19.24
N VAL A 70 7.15 1.04 20.50
CA VAL A 70 6.64 2.28 21.09
C VAL A 70 7.15 3.50 20.32
N ALA A 71 8.43 3.51 19.96
CA ALA A 71 9.00 4.60 19.16
C ALA A 71 8.32 4.71 17.80
N CYS A 72 7.94 3.59 17.21
CA CYS A 72 7.22 3.58 15.93
C CYS A 72 5.81 4.17 16.04
N TYR A 73 5.13 4.02 17.17
CA TYR A 73 3.77 4.55 17.32
C TYR A 73 3.72 6.06 17.21
N LYS A 74 4.74 6.75 17.70
CA LYS A 74 4.83 8.19 17.50
C LYS A 74 5.01 8.54 16.02
N LEU A 75 5.87 7.79 15.35
CA LEU A 75 6.09 7.96 13.91
C LEU A 75 4.80 7.74 13.13
N PHE A 76 4.02 6.72 13.50
CA PHE A 76 2.73 6.43 12.86
C PHE A 76 1.73 7.56 13.09
N ASN A 77 1.69 8.10 14.29
CA ASN A 77 0.80 9.22 14.59
C ASN A 77 1.12 10.42 13.71
N ASP A 78 2.40 10.74 13.57
CA ASP A 78 2.84 11.85 12.72
C ASP A 78 2.49 11.59 11.25
N PHE A 79 2.75 10.38 10.77
CA PHE A 79 2.42 9.98 9.40
C PHE A 79 0.91 10.08 9.15
N ASN A 80 0.09 9.52 10.03
CA ASN A 80 -1.36 9.50 9.88
C ASN A 80 -1.98 10.88 9.96
N THR A 81 -1.33 11.79 10.70
CA THR A 81 -1.75 13.19 10.79
C THR A 81 -1.41 13.96 9.52
N GLU A 82 -0.25 13.69 8.94
CA GLU A 82 0.21 14.39 7.73
C GLU A 82 -0.51 13.90 6.46
N TYR A 83 -0.74 12.59 6.36
CA TYR A 83 -1.31 11.98 5.15
C TYR A 83 -2.72 11.45 5.41
N ALA A 84 -3.73 12.19 4.96
CA ALA A 84 -5.13 11.87 5.24
C ALA A 84 -5.61 10.57 4.59
N PHE A 85 -5.04 10.19 3.45
CA PHE A 85 -5.50 9.01 2.70
C PHE A 85 -4.91 7.71 3.20
N PHE A 86 -3.70 7.72 3.76
CA PHE A 86 -2.98 6.51 4.11
C PHE A 86 -2.94 6.34 5.62
N LYS A 87 -3.10 5.10 6.07
CA LYS A 87 -2.96 4.74 7.48
C LYS A 87 -1.78 3.83 7.65
N MET A 88 -0.88 4.17 8.54
CA MET A 88 0.24 3.32 8.95
C MET A 88 -0.04 2.75 10.32
N TYR A 89 0.18 1.45 10.47
CA TYR A 89 -0.13 0.75 11.71
C TYR A 89 0.78 -0.46 11.86
N MET A 90 0.77 -1.03 13.07
CA MET A 90 1.54 -2.24 13.37
C MET A 90 0.58 -3.36 13.76
N ARG A 91 0.80 -4.53 13.18
CA ARG A 91 0.08 -5.75 13.56
C ARG A 91 0.67 -6.32 14.85
N SER A 92 -0.07 -7.25 15.47
CA SER A 92 0.35 -7.88 16.73
C SER A 92 1.69 -8.59 16.64
N ASP A 93 2.11 -9.01 15.44
CA ASP A 93 3.39 -9.66 15.21
C ASP A 93 4.56 -8.68 14.97
N GLY A 94 4.32 -7.39 15.10
CA GLY A 94 5.33 -6.36 14.87
C GLY A 94 5.47 -5.91 13.43
N ASN A 95 4.67 -6.45 12.50
CA ASN A 95 4.71 -6.04 11.11
C ASN A 95 4.09 -4.66 10.91
N ILE A 96 4.83 -3.78 10.26
CA ILE A 96 4.37 -2.44 9.92
C ILE A 96 3.67 -2.50 8.57
N CYS A 97 2.46 -1.97 8.51
CA CYS A 97 1.62 -1.95 7.33
C CYS A 97 1.13 -0.54 7.05
N VAL A 98 0.84 -0.27 5.79
CA VAL A 98 0.21 0.98 5.37
C VAL A 98 -0.84 0.66 4.34
N ASP A 99 -2.02 1.30 4.43
CA ASP A 99 -3.08 1.07 3.45
C ASP A 99 -3.98 2.29 3.25
N ALA A 100 -4.82 2.19 2.22
CA ALA A 100 -5.88 3.14 1.94
C ALA A 100 -7.03 2.43 1.24
N ASP A 101 -8.25 2.82 1.58
CA ASP A 101 -9.46 2.37 0.90
C ASP A 101 -9.96 3.47 -0.03
N LEU A 102 -10.18 3.10 -1.28
CA LEU A 102 -10.70 3.99 -2.31
C LEU A 102 -12.08 3.53 -2.72
N SER A 103 -13.07 4.41 -2.61
CA SER A 103 -14.42 4.09 -3.00
C SER A 103 -14.58 4.18 -4.52
N LEU A 104 -15.26 3.21 -5.11
CA LEU A 104 -15.51 3.15 -6.57
C LEU A 104 -16.90 3.62 -6.96
N ASP A 105 -17.80 3.79 -5.98
CA ASP A 105 -19.22 4.06 -6.25
C ASP A 105 -19.65 5.52 -6.03
N ILE A 106 -18.77 6.34 -5.53
CA ILE A 106 -19.11 7.71 -5.13
C ILE A 106 -19.29 8.63 -6.33
N VAL A 107 -18.67 8.32 -7.44
CA VAL A 107 -18.75 9.14 -8.62
C VAL A 107 -19.47 8.36 -9.70
N GLU A 108 -20.49 8.98 -10.31
CA GLU A 108 -21.05 8.47 -11.55
C GLU A 108 -19.98 8.46 -12.63
N GLY A 109 -18.76 8.41 -12.24
CA GLY A 109 -17.61 8.39 -13.11
C GLY A 109 -17.11 6.97 -13.29
N GLU A 110 -16.59 6.72 -14.44
CA GLU A 110 -15.93 5.48 -14.73
C GLU A 110 -14.64 5.39 -13.92
N PHE A 111 -14.32 4.17 -13.48
CA PHE A 111 -13.04 3.90 -12.88
C PHE A 111 -11.90 4.31 -13.82
N GLN A 112 -10.94 5.06 -13.28
CA GLN A 112 -9.77 5.54 -14.03
C GLN A 112 -8.52 4.81 -13.55
N PRO A 113 -8.03 3.81 -14.30
CA PRO A 113 -6.84 3.05 -13.90
C PRO A 113 -5.63 3.94 -13.61
N GLU A 114 -5.48 5.03 -14.34
CA GLU A 114 -4.35 5.94 -14.16
C GLU A 114 -4.42 6.72 -12.86
N GLU A 115 -5.62 7.00 -12.35
CA GLU A 115 -5.78 7.62 -11.04
C GLU A 115 -5.35 6.66 -9.93
N LEU A 116 -5.72 5.38 -10.05
CA LEU A 116 -5.27 4.36 -9.10
C LEU A 116 -3.74 4.26 -9.13
N MET A 117 -3.16 4.28 -10.31
CA MET A 117 -1.69 4.28 -10.45
C MET A 117 -1.07 5.50 -9.78
N GLY A 118 -1.72 6.66 -9.88
CA GLY A 118 -1.29 7.88 -9.21
C GLY A 118 -1.31 7.74 -7.69
N PHE A 119 -2.36 7.11 -7.14
CA PHE A 119 -2.42 6.84 -5.70
C PHE A 119 -1.32 5.87 -5.25
N ILE A 120 -1.02 4.86 -6.06
CA ILE A 120 0.07 3.93 -5.77
C ILE A 120 1.41 4.68 -5.77
N ALA A 121 1.65 5.55 -6.74
CA ALA A 121 2.85 6.36 -6.79
C ALA A 121 2.98 7.26 -5.56
N MET A 122 1.88 7.86 -5.12
CA MET A 122 1.83 8.68 -3.92
C MET A 122 2.15 7.84 -2.67
N LEU A 123 1.58 6.64 -2.58
CA LEU A 123 1.85 5.72 -1.49
C LEU A 123 3.34 5.39 -1.40
N LEU A 124 3.94 5.03 -2.52
CA LEU A 124 5.37 4.69 -2.58
C LEU A 124 6.24 5.87 -2.19
N HIS A 125 5.88 7.06 -2.62
CA HIS A 125 6.63 8.27 -2.29
C HIS A 125 6.57 8.60 -0.80
N THR A 126 5.37 8.57 -0.20
CA THR A 126 5.20 8.88 1.21
C THR A 126 5.84 7.82 2.10
N VAL A 127 5.68 6.55 1.75
CA VAL A 127 6.30 5.45 2.49
C VAL A 127 7.83 5.51 2.37
N GLY A 128 8.34 5.85 1.20
CA GLY A 128 9.78 6.01 1.00
C GLY A 128 10.40 7.03 1.93
N LYS A 129 9.68 8.11 2.21
CA LYS A 129 10.16 9.13 3.16
C LYS A 129 10.24 8.62 4.59
N VAL A 130 9.23 7.87 5.03
CA VAL A 130 9.15 7.41 6.41
C VAL A 130 9.96 6.15 6.65
N TYR A 131 10.23 5.37 5.61
CA TYR A 131 10.97 4.12 5.72
C TYR A 131 12.34 4.33 6.35
N ARG A 132 13.00 5.42 6.02
CA ARG A 132 14.31 5.76 6.57
C ARG A 132 14.23 5.93 8.09
N ASP A 133 13.17 6.57 8.57
CA ASP A 133 12.97 6.77 10.01
C ASP A 133 12.67 5.46 10.72
N ILE A 134 11.91 4.57 10.08
CA ILE A 134 11.66 3.22 10.60
C ILE A 134 12.97 2.46 10.73
N MET A 135 13.83 2.52 9.73
CA MET A 135 15.12 1.83 9.76
C MET A 135 16.04 2.39 10.85
N LYS A 136 16.00 3.69 11.10
CA LYS A 136 16.76 4.28 12.21
C LYS A 136 16.30 3.71 13.55
N ILE A 137 15.00 3.56 13.75
CA ILE A 137 14.47 2.97 14.97
C ILE A 137 14.91 1.50 15.08
N GLN A 138 14.78 0.75 14.01
CA GLN A 138 15.08 -0.67 14.01
C GLN A 138 16.56 -0.97 14.31
N TRP A 139 17.46 -0.17 13.80
CA TRP A 139 18.90 -0.45 13.83
C TRP A 139 19.69 0.43 14.82
N THR A 140 19.01 1.12 15.69
CA THR A 140 19.65 1.80 16.83
C THR A 140 19.50 0.98 18.13
#